data_4f8ae6071ae1e603c6367bb24634c89b
#
_entry.id   4f8ae6071ae1e603c6367bb24634c89b
#
_cell.length_a   1.000
_cell.length_b   1.000
_cell.length_c   1.000
_cell.angle_alpha   90.00
_cell.angle_beta   90.00
_cell.angle_gamma   90.00
#
_symmetry.space_group_name_H-M   'P 1'
#
loop_
_entity.id
_entity.type
_entity.pdbx_description
1 polymer ?
#
loop_
_entity_poly.entity_id
_entity_poly.type
_entity_poly.pdbx_seq_one_letter_code
_entity_poly.pdbx_strand_id
1 'polypeptide(L)' 'MKIGFIGFGNMAQALAHGLVRGKAVEAGNIGACARDRAKLQRNTEPHGFRAFDDAASVAEFADIVVVAVKPY' A
#
# COMPACT_ATOMS: atom_id res chain seq x y z
N MET A 1 -7.59 7.60 -9.13
CA MET A 1 -6.37 8.01 -8.39
C MET A 1 -5.68 6.80 -7.81
N LYS A 2 -4.38 6.74 -7.95
CA LYS A 2 -3.58 5.63 -7.43
C LYS A 2 -2.83 6.08 -6.20
N ILE A 3 -2.91 5.30 -5.14
CA ILE A 3 -2.28 5.61 -3.86
C ILE A 3 -1.23 4.55 -3.55
N GLY A 4 -0.03 4.99 -3.23
CA GLY A 4 1.08 4.10 -2.89
C GLY A 4 1.53 4.29 -1.46
N PHE A 5 1.87 3.19 -0.81
CA PHE A 5 2.38 3.19 0.56
C PHE A 5 3.82 2.71 0.58
N ILE A 6 4.68 3.50 1.18
CA ILE A 6 6.04 3.05 1.48
C ILE A 6 6.02 2.60 2.93
N GLY A 7 6.01 1.29 3.14
CA GLY A 7 5.71 0.67 4.41
C GLY A 7 4.23 0.29 4.48
N PHE A 8 3.93 -0.91 4.96
CA PHE A 8 2.54 -1.39 4.98
C PHE A 8 2.21 -2.08 6.31
N GLY A 9 2.49 -1.37 7.40
CA GLY A 9 2.14 -1.82 8.74
C GLY A 9 0.66 -1.62 9.04
N ASN A 10 0.29 -1.79 10.31
CA ASN A 10 -1.12 -1.77 10.72
C ASN A 10 -1.84 -0.48 10.34
N MET A 11 -1.18 0.65 10.53
CA MET A 11 -1.80 1.94 10.23
C MET A 11 -2.04 2.11 8.73
N ALA A 12 -1.06 1.76 7.90
CA ALA A 12 -1.21 1.84 6.46
C ALA A 12 -2.30 0.90 5.95
N GLN A 13 -2.37 -0.30 6.51
CA GLN A 13 -3.41 -1.27 6.16
C GLN A 13 -4.79 -0.73 6.53
N ALA A 14 -4.93 -0.16 7.72
CA ALA A 14 -6.20 0.41 8.16
C ALA A 14 -6.65 1.53 7.22
N LEU A 15 -5.72 2.39 6.81
CA LEU A 15 -6.02 3.47 5.88
C LEU A 15 -6.43 2.92 4.51
N ALA A 16 -5.70 1.94 3.99
CA ALA A 16 -6.00 1.33 2.69
C ALA A 16 -7.40 0.69 2.70
N HIS A 17 -7.71 -0.09 3.74
CA HIS A 17 -9.03 -0.71 3.85
C HIS A 17 -10.14 0.32 4.01
N GLY A 18 -9.88 1.39 4.74
CA GLY A 18 -10.84 2.47 4.90
C GLY A 18 -11.16 3.17 3.59
N LEU A 19 -10.14 3.40 2.77
CA LEU A 19 -10.32 4.02 1.45
C LEU A 19 -11.17 3.17 0.52
N VAL A 20 -10.94 1.86 0.52
CA VAL A 20 -11.73 0.94 -0.30
C VAL A 20 -13.15 0.82 0.22
N ARG A 21 -13.31 0.67 1.53
CA ARG A 21 -14.62 0.54 2.16
C ARG A 21 -15.48 1.77 1.92
N GLY A 22 -14.86 2.95 1.98
CA GLY A 22 -15.52 4.22 1.69
C GLY A 22 -15.73 4.50 0.21
N LYS A 23 -15.28 3.60 -0.66
CA LYS A 23 -15.36 3.73 -2.11
C LYS A 23 -14.62 4.95 -2.68
N ALA A 24 -13.66 5.45 -1.94
CA ALA A 24 -12.82 6.55 -2.40
C ALA A 24 -11.81 6.07 -3.45
N VAL A 25 -11.33 4.84 -3.31
CA VAL A 25 -10.33 4.24 -4.20
C VAL A 25 -10.65 2.75 -4.39
N GLU A 26 -10.44 2.24 -5.59
CA GLU A 26 -10.55 0.81 -5.81
C GLU A 26 -9.29 0.10 -5.33
N ALA A 27 -9.42 -1.15 -4.89
CA ALA A 27 -8.31 -1.93 -4.35
C ALA A 27 -7.14 -2.02 -5.34
N GLY A 28 -7.40 -2.20 -6.62
CA GLY A 28 -6.37 -2.26 -7.65
C GLY A 28 -5.61 -0.96 -7.85
N ASN A 29 -6.08 0.14 -7.29
CA ASN A 29 -5.40 1.44 -7.31
C ASN A 29 -4.62 1.71 -6.03
N ILE A 30 -4.46 0.71 -5.17
CA ILE A 30 -3.63 0.79 -3.97
C ILE A 30 -2.43 -0.12 -4.14
N GLY A 31 -1.25 0.42 -3.94
CA GLY A 31 -0.01 -0.32 -4.01
C GLY A 31 0.87 -0.05 -2.81
N ALA A 32 1.77 -0.98 -2.50
CA ALA A 32 2.62 -0.85 -1.33
C ALA A 32 3.94 -1.59 -1.51
N CYS A 33 4.95 -1.17 -0.79
CA CYS A 33 6.19 -1.91 -0.61
C CYS A 33 6.50 -2.00 0.88
N ALA A 34 7.25 -3.02 1.28
CA ALA A 34 7.67 -3.22 2.66
C ALA A 34 8.92 -4.08 2.70
N ARG A 35 9.64 -4.04 3.82
CA ARG A 35 10.85 -4.85 4.00
C ARG A 35 10.55 -6.35 4.01
N ASP A 36 9.51 -6.74 4.74
CA ASP A 36 9.11 -8.13 4.84
C ASP A 36 8.17 -8.48 3.70
N ARG A 37 8.70 -9.11 2.67
CA ARG A 37 7.96 -9.43 1.46
C ARG A 37 6.83 -10.42 1.72
N ALA A 38 7.04 -11.38 2.60
CA ALA A 38 6.02 -12.37 2.92
C ALA A 38 4.82 -11.73 3.63
N LYS A 39 5.08 -10.82 4.57
CA LYS A 39 4.01 -10.09 5.23
C LYS A 39 3.29 -9.16 4.26
N LEU A 40 4.03 -8.48 3.40
CA LEU A 40 3.45 -7.59 2.40
C LEU A 40 2.48 -8.38 1.51
N GLN A 41 2.90 -9.53 1.05
CA GLN A 41 2.07 -10.36 0.18
C GLN A 41 0.80 -10.82 0.88
N ARG A 42 0.90 -11.23 2.13
CA ARG A 42 -0.27 -11.63 2.93
C ARG A 42 -1.24 -10.48 3.15
N ASN A 43 -0.73 -9.26 3.25
CA ASN A 43 -1.53 -8.08 3.55
C ASN A 43 -2.04 -7.36 2.30
N THR A 44 -1.61 -7.76 1.13
CA THR A 44 -2.01 -7.15 -0.13
C THR A 44 -2.81 -8.09 -1.03
N GLU A 45 -2.31 -9.28 -1.27
CA GLU A 45 -2.86 -10.20 -2.24
C GLU A 45 -4.32 -10.57 -1.99
N PRO A 46 -4.73 -10.99 -0.77
CA PRO A 46 -6.13 -11.34 -0.52
C PRO A 46 -7.11 -10.19 -0.68
N HIS A 47 -6.62 -8.98 -0.66
CA HIS A 47 -7.45 -7.78 -0.72
C HIS A 47 -7.43 -7.08 -2.08
N GLY A 48 -6.67 -7.61 -3.02
CA GLY A 48 -6.56 -7.03 -4.35
C GLY A 48 -5.63 -5.82 -4.44
N PHE A 49 -4.86 -5.54 -3.40
CA PHE A 49 -3.84 -4.48 -3.42
C PHE A 49 -2.62 -4.95 -4.19
N ARG A 50 -1.85 -4.02 -4.73
CA ARG A 50 -0.62 -4.34 -5.47
C ARG A 50 0.59 -4.31 -4.55
N ALA A 51 1.45 -5.32 -4.69
CA ALA A 51 2.72 -5.37 -3.95
C ALA A 51 3.85 -5.02 -4.89
N PHE A 52 4.73 -4.11 -4.47
CA PHE A 52 5.88 -3.67 -5.25
C PHE A 52 7.18 -4.04 -4.54
N ASP A 53 8.26 -4.16 -5.32
CA ASP A 53 9.55 -4.59 -4.80
C ASP A 53 10.27 -3.50 -4.02
N ASP A 54 10.05 -2.24 -4.39
CA ASP A 54 10.77 -1.12 -3.79
C ASP A 54 9.97 0.18 -3.84
N ALA A 55 10.48 1.19 -3.15
CA ALA A 55 9.84 2.49 -3.08
C ALA A 55 9.79 3.20 -4.44
N ALA A 56 10.79 3.00 -5.29
CA ALA A 56 10.81 3.61 -6.61
C ALA A 56 9.64 3.13 -7.46
N SER A 57 9.36 1.83 -7.41
CA SER A 57 8.22 1.25 -8.15
C SER A 57 6.89 1.79 -7.63
N VAL A 58 6.76 1.95 -6.31
CA VAL A 58 5.57 2.56 -5.71
C VAL A 58 5.40 3.99 -6.21
N ALA A 59 6.48 4.76 -6.22
CA ALA A 59 6.44 6.16 -6.65
C ALA A 59 6.03 6.30 -8.11
N GLU A 60 6.49 5.40 -8.98
CA GLU A 60 6.10 5.41 -10.39
C GLU A 60 4.62 5.09 -10.57
N PHE A 61 4.12 4.15 -9.79
CA PHE A 61 2.72 3.72 -9.86
C PHE A 61 1.76 4.78 -9.32
N ALA A 62 2.12 5.42 -8.21
CA ALA A 62 1.18 6.21 -7.41
C ALA A 62 1.08 7.67 -7.84
N ASP A 63 -0.13 8.21 -7.75
CA ASP A 63 -0.36 9.65 -7.85
C ASP A 63 -0.06 10.32 -6.51
N ILE A 64 -0.35 9.61 -5.41
CA ILE A 64 -0.08 10.06 -4.06
C ILE A 64 0.71 8.98 -3.33
N VAL A 65 1.82 9.37 -2.72
CA VAL A 65 2.66 8.45 -1.96
C VAL A 65 2.53 8.76 -0.47
N VAL A 66 2.21 7.74 0.30
CA VAL A 66 2.13 7.83 1.76
C VAL A 66 3.33 7.09 2.35
N VAL A 67 4.17 7.81 3.08
CA VAL A 67 5.30 7.20 3.76
C VAL A 67 4.84 6.77 5.14
N ALA A 68 4.80 5.45 5.35
CA ALA A 68 4.23 4.86 6.56
C ALA A 68 5.23 3.95 7.28
N VAL A 69 6.52 4.30 7.20
CA VAL A 69 7.57 3.58 7.90
C VAL A 69 7.75 4.15 9.29
N LYS A 70 8.13 3.30 10.24
CA LYS A 70 8.39 3.74 11.61
C LYS A 70 9.68 4.53 11.66
N PRO A 71 9.70 5.67 12.35
CA PRO A 71 10.90 6.51 12.46
C PRO A 71 11.81 6.04 13.59
N TYR A 72 12.66 5.08 13.34
CA TYR A 72 13.76 4.74 14.28
C TYR A 72 14.87 3.95 13.65
#